data_a809b9c3907139c9a3f0f6152d495bf8
#
_entry.id   a809b9c3907139c9a3f0f6152d495bf8
#
_cell.length_a   1.000
_cell.length_b   1.000
_cell.length_c   1.000
_cell.angle_alpha   90.00
_cell.angle_beta   90.00
_cell.angle_gamma   90.00
#
_symmetry.space_group_name_H-M   'P 1'
#
loop_
_entity.id
_entity.type
_entity.pdbx_description
1 polymer ?
#
loop_
_entity_poly.entity_id
_entity_poly.type
_entity_poly.pdbx_seq_one_letter_code
_entity_poly.pdbx_strand_id
1 'polypeptide(L)'
;VIEILDDEGNCVKSHTFTIRTKRLPKSLRNVITVKKWTDKPAYSNIMINGGVKIHTCVFDIEGEIRYYLSRKPRGYGIFPLSDGHFFYMEKYISVPSYSNPQTVESYDMDYFGRVFRTYLTEKGVHHTAEEKAGGNILTGSNSMLEHTEDCVIEIDRQTGEIVWQLNMAEIFDETYQNMMDWCHVNSAAYYEKDRTILISLRNVHAVICVDYDTKKLRWILSDPKFWEGTKMTPYLLQPEGDVKWCYQQHAAFEIALPDESNPQKKRIIVYDNHWAKRRKAKSFDKDPLSYVSFYDIDEEKKTVSLHKRFAGPKTRIRANGIYVPDKKRVYNMAGSYAEPVDGDGGGIFEYDYETGEVLSEFGVKPGFFRAYPFEPNVQELAEPMQVTGDYQVGQIKQPQE
;
A
#
# COMPACT_ATOMS: atom_id res chain seq x y z
N VAL A 1 -10.44 -33.90 3.22
CA VAL A 1 -10.37 -35.30 2.82
C VAL A 1 -9.01 -35.53 2.16
N ILE A 2 -8.31 -36.58 2.54
CA ILE A 2 -7.11 -37.03 1.82
C ILE A 2 -7.54 -38.28 1.04
N GLU A 3 -7.28 -38.27 -0.25
CA GLU A 3 -7.56 -39.38 -1.14
C GLU A 3 -6.25 -39.97 -1.64
N ILE A 4 -6.13 -41.30 -1.58
CA ILE A 4 -5.06 -42.02 -2.24
C ILE A 4 -5.63 -42.51 -3.55
N LEU A 5 -5.01 -42.07 -4.63
CA LEU A 5 -5.41 -42.43 -6.00
C LEU A 5 -4.48 -43.53 -6.53
N ASP A 6 -5.01 -44.40 -7.38
CA ASP A 6 -4.18 -45.35 -8.17
C ASP A 6 -3.57 -44.60 -9.38
N ASP A 7 -2.76 -45.33 -10.17
CA ASP A 7 -2.09 -44.77 -11.36
C ASP A 7 -3.06 -44.33 -12.47
N GLU A 8 -4.33 -44.74 -12.37
CA GLU A 8 -5.41 -44.34 -13.29
C GLU A 8 -6.22 -43.14 -12.74
N GLY A 9 -5.90 -42.65 -11.54
CA GLY A 9 -6.56 -41.52 -10.90
C GLY A 9 -7.84 -41.88 -10.14
N ASN A 10 -8.14 -43.18 -9.90
CA ASN A 10 -9.30 -43.59 -9.13
C ASN A 10 -8.97 -43.58 -7.64
N CYS A 11 -9.90 -43.14 -6.81
CA CYS A 11 -9.73 -43.14 -5.34
C CYS A 11 -9.78 -44.56 -4.81
N VAL A 12 -8.64 -45.10 -4.38
CA VAL A 12 -8.53 -46.42 -3.74
C VAL A 12 -8.71 -46.36 -2.22
N LYS A 13 -8.47 -45.21 -1.62
CA LYS A 13 -8.68 -44.98 -0.18
C LYS A 13 -8.89 -43.50 0.09
N SER A 14 -9.89 -43.19 0.90
CA SER A 14 -10.07 -41.85 1.42
C SER A 14 -10.01 -41.82 2.94
N HIS A 15 -9.56 -40.68 3.48
CA HIS A 15 -9.56 -40.46 4.93
C HIS A 15 -10.02 -39.03 5.21
N THR A 16 -11.04 -38.89 6.05
CA THR A 16 -11.56 -37.59 6.45
C THR A 16 -10.98 -37.20 7.79
N PHE A 17 -10.29 -36.07 7.82
CA PHE A 17 -9.78 -35.48 9.04
C PHE A 17 -10.64 -34.26 9.40
N THR A 18 -11.02 -34.18 10.66
CA THR A 18 -11.63 -32.96 11.21
C THR A 18 -10.57 -32.14 11.89
N ILE A 19 -10.26 -30.97 11.30
CA ILE A 19 -9.35 -29.99 11.91
C ILE A 19 -10.22 -28.93 12.60
N ARG A 20 -9.99 -28.73 13.90
CA ARG A 20 -10.58 -27.64 14.64
C ARG A 20 -9.59 -26.48 14.69
N THR A 21 -9.95 -25.36 14.08
CA THR A 21 -9.19 -24.12 14.22
C THR A 21 -9.35 -23.53 15.62
N LYS A 22 -8.39 -22.72 16.05
CA LYS A 22 -8.50 -21.97 17.30
C LYS A 22 -9.68 -20.99 17.22
N ARG A 23 -10.25 -20.64 18.38
CA ARG A 23 -11.30 -19.61 18.45
C ARG A 23 -10.77 -18.28 17.91
N LEU A 24 -11.60 -17.60 17.16
CA LEU A 24 -11.31 -16.27 16.63
C LEU A 24 -10.90 -15.32 17.78
N PRO A 25 -9.78 -14.59 17.65
CA PRO A 25 -9.35 -13.58 18.62
C PRO A 25 -10.46 -12.56 18.91
N LYS A 26 -10.54 -12.05 20.12
CA LYS A 26 -11.53 -11.03 20.50
C LYS A 26 -11.49 -9.81 19.60
N SER A 27 -10.27 -9.41 19.15
CA SER A 27 -10.03 -8.27 18.27
C SER A 27 -10.61 -8.43 16.85
N LEU A 28 -10.98 -9.66 16.45
CA LEU A 28 -11.57 -9.95 15.14
C LEU A 28 -13.07 -10.31 15.22
N ARG A 29 -13.64 -10.32 16.41
CA ARG A 29 -15.10 -10.57 16.55
C ARG A 29 -15.87 -9.33 16.17
N ASN A 30 -16.84 -9.48 15.27
CA ASN A 30 -17.71 -8.39 14.80
C ASN A 30 -16.89 -7.20 14.23
N VAL A 31 -15.74 -7.49 13.64
CA VAL A 31 -14.85 -6.47 13.06
C VAL A 31 -15.33 -6.02 11.68
N ILE A 32 -16.01 -6.91 10.95
CA ILE A 32 -16.57 -6.65 9.63
C ILE A 32 -18.09 -6.47 9.75
N THR A 33 -18.61 -5.43 9.12
CA THR A 33 -20.04 -5.18 8.95
C THR A 33 -20.33 -5.18 7.44
N VAL A 34 -21.11 -6.13 6.95
CA VAL A 34 -21.55 -6.14 5.54
C VAL A 34 -22.76 -5.21 5.41
N LYS A 35 -22.63 -4.15 4.61
CA LYS A 35 -23.70 -3.18 4.36
C LYS A 35 -24.34 -3.37 3.00
N LYS A 36 -23.53 -3.69 2.00
CA LYS A 36 -23.95 -4.03 0.64
C LYS A 36 -22.96 -5.03 0.06
N TRP A 37 -23.40 -5.94 -0.76
CA TRP A 37 -22.56 -6.83 -1.52
C TRP A 37 -23.18 -7.17 -2.88
N THR A 38 -22.32 -7.51 -3.85
CA THR A 38 -22.73 -7.98 -5.18
C THR A 38 -22.54 -9.49 -5.30
N ASP A 39 -23.38 -10.15 -6.08
CA ASP A 39 -23.25 -11.56 -6.44
C ASP A 39 -22.09 -11.83 -7.43
N LYS A 40 -21.50 -10.76 -7.98
CA LYS A 40 -20.37 -10.81 -8.93
C LYS A 40 -19.23 -9.89 -8.49
N PRO A 41 -18.60 -10.13 -7.33
CA PRO A 41 -17.48 -9.35 -6.89
C PRO A 41 -16.25 -9.58 -7.81
N ALA A 42 -15.35 -8.61 -7.87
CA ALA A 42 -14.09 -8.82 -8.58
C ALA A 42 -13.22 -9.88 -7.89
N TYR A 43 -13.27 -9.92 -6.57
CA TYR A 43 -12.56 -10.89 -5.73
C TYR A 43 -13.49 -11.43 -4.64
N SER A 44 -13.35 -12.73 -4.36
CA SER A 44 -14.16 -13.39 -3.33
C SER A 44 -13.71 -13.05 -1.92
N ASN A 45 -12.49 -12.57 -1.76
CA ASN A 45 -11.90 -12.27 -0.46
C ASN A 45 -11.20 -10.92 -0.44
N ILE A 46 -11.11 -10.35 0.75
CA ILE A 46 -10.38 -9.10 1.00
C ILE A 46 -9.45 -9.32 2.20
N MET A 47 -8.17 -9.02 2.01
CA MET A 47 -7.19 -9.00 3.07
C MET A 47 -7.14 -7.60 3.70
N ILE A 48 -7.29 -7.54 5.01
CA ILE A 48 -7.09 -6.32 5.79
C ILE A 48 -5.73 -6.37 6.47
N ASN A 49 -4.92 -5.38 6.19
CA ASN A 49 -3.75 -5.06 6.98
C ASN A 49 -4.19 -4.19 8.17
N GLY A 50 -4.35 -4.82 9.32
CA GLY A 50 -4.95 -4.16 10.50
C GLY A 50 -4.08 -3.13 11.21
N GLY A 51 -2.80 -3.04 10.84
CA GLY A 51 -1.84 -2.20 11.56
C GLY A 51 -1.74 -2.63 13.03
N VAL A 52 -1.65 -1.67 13.93
CA VAL A 52 -1.50 -1.95 15.38
C VAL A 52 -2.80 -2.25 16.11
N LYS A 53 -3.96 -2.08 15.46
CA LYS A 53 -5.26 -2.14 16.13
C LYS A 53 -5.89 -3.53 16.12
N ILE A 54 -5.86 -4.20 14.97
CA ILE A 54 -6.43 -5.52 14.77
C ILE A 54 -5.40 -6.44 14.10
N HIS A 55 -5.61 -7.75 14.20
CA HIS A 55 -4.81 -8.71 13.46
C HIS A 55 -5.04 -8.53 11.95
N THR A 56 -4.00 -8.75 11.16
CA THR A 56 -4.16 -8.94 9.72
C THR A 56 -5.07 -10.15 9.50
N CYS A 57 -6.08 -9.97 8.68
CA CYS A 57 -7.06 -11.03 8.41
C CYS A 57 -7.59 -10.95 6.96
N VAL A 58 -8.12 -12.06 6.51
CA VAL A 58 -8.86 -12.16 5.25
C VAL A 58 -10.30 -12.48 5.59
N PHE A 59 -11.22 -11.77 4.99
CA PHE A 59 -12.64 -12.03 5.07
C PHE A 59 -13.25 -12.16 3.67
N ASP A 60 -14.37 -12.89 3.58
CA ASP A 60 -15.11 -13.06 2.34
C ASP A 60 -16.23 -12.03 2.17
N ILE A 61 -16.95 -12.13 1.05
CA ILE A 61 -18.07 -11.24 0.73
C ILE A 61 -19.24 -11.32 1.72
N GLU A 62 -19.32 -12.39 2.53
CA GLU A 62 -20.32 -12.55 3.59
C GLU A 62 -19.85 -11.92 4.90
N GLY A 63 -18.61 -11.40 4.95
CA GLY A 63 -17.99 -10.78 6.12
C GLY A 63 -17.36 -11.78 7.09
N GLU A 64 -17.32 -13.06 6.72
CA GLU A 64 -16.75 -14.12 7.55
C GLU A 64 -15.22 -14.15 7.46
N ILE A 65 -14.57 -14.20 8.62
CA ILE A 65 -13.10 -14.30 8.69
C ILE A 65 -12.66 -15.69 8.26
N ARG A 66 -11.97 -15.79 7.12
CA ARG A 66 -11.46 -17.03 6.55
C ARG A 66 -10.02 -17.34 6.97
N TYR A 67 -9.25 -16.29 7.24
CA TYR A 67 -7.87 -16.40 7.69
C TYR A 67 -7.53 -15.23 8.61
N TYR A 68 -6.62 -15.44 9.52
CA TYR A 68 -5.95 -14.37 10.26
C TYR A 68 -4.52 -14.77 10.63
N LEU A 69 -3.62 -13.81 10.60
CA LEU A 69 -2.27 -13.97 11.08
C LEU A 69 -2.31 -13.96 12.62
N SER A 70 -1.81 -15.04 13.25
CA SER A 70 -1.85 -15.19 14.71
C SER A 70 -0.97 -14.16 15.44
N ARG A 71 0.07 -13.68 14.78
CA ARG A 71 0.88 -12.56 15.26
C ARG A 71 0.10 -11.25 15.14
N LYS A 72 0.04 -10.51 16.24
CA LYS A 72 -0.53 -9.17 16.20
C LYS A 72 0.52 -8.22 15.62
N PRO A 73 0.26 -7.53 14.52
CA PRO A 73 1.21 -6.60 13.95
C PRO A 73 1.60 -5.51 14.96
N ARG A 74 2.87 -5.18 14.98
CA ARG A 74 3.41 -4.06 15.78
C ARG A 74 4.00 -2.97 14.90
N GLY A 75 3.76 -3.02 13.59
CA GLY A 75 4.26 -2.09 12.60
C GLY A 75 3.21 -1.79 11.55
N TYR A 76 3.68 -1.55 10.33
CA TYR A 76 2.82 -1.24 9.18
C TYR A 76 2.15 -2.47 8.56
N GLY A 77 2.53 -3.67 8.99
CA GLY A 77 1.86 -4.93 8.68
C GLY A 77 2.39 -5.62 7.44
N ILE A 78 1.49 -6.11 6.61
CA ILE A 78 1.77 -7.10 5.58
C ILE A 78 1.55 -6.52 4.17
N PHE A 79 2.46 -6.83 3.24
CA PHE A 79 2.42 -6.43 1.85
C PHE A 79 2.57 -7.68 0.97
N PRO A 80 1.59 -7.99 0.10
CA PRO A 80 1.66 -9.15 -0.78
C PRO A 80 2.82 -9.05 -1.78
N LEU A 81 3.47 -10.18 -2.05
CA LEU A 81 4.49 -10.35 -3.08
C LEU A 81 3.96 -11.26 -4.20
N SER A 82 4.57 -11.22 -5.37
CA SER A 82 4.08 -11.92 -6.56
C SER A 82 4.15 -13.45 -6.47
N ASP A 83 5.05 -13.97 -5.64
CA ASP A 83 5.26 -15.40 -5.42
C ASP A 83 4.38 -16.02 -4.32
N GLY A 84 3.37 -15.29 -3.84
CA GLY A 84 2.48 -15.74 -2.77
C GLY A 84 3.05 -15.54 -1.36
N HIS A 85 4.23 -14.97 -1.24
CA HIS A 85 4.78 -14.51 0.02
C HIS A 85 4.24 -13.13 0.41
N PHE A 86 4.66 -12.71 1.59
CA PHE A 86 4.40 -11.39 2.12
C PHE A 86 5.70 -10.76 2.65
N PHE A 87 5.89 -9.50 2.37
CA PHE A 87 6.82 -8.69 3.15
C PHE A 87 6.08 -8.17 4.38
N TYR A 88 6.48 -8.64 5.57
CA TYR A 88 5.80 -8.35 6.83
C TYR A 88 6.65 -7.47 7.73
N MET A 89 6.17 -6.27 8.02
CA MET A 89 6.80 -5.32 8.93
C MET A 89 6.28 -5.55 10.35
N GLU A 90 7.02 -6.27 11.19
CA GLU A 90 6.52 -6.67 12.52
C GLU A 90 6.94 -5.75 13.62
N LYS A 91 8.25 -5.57 13.78
CA LYS A 91 8.81 -4.92 14.96
C LYS A 91 9.23 -3.50 14.64
N TYR A 92 8.75 -2.59 15.43
CA TYR A 92 9.23 -1.23 15.42
C TYR A 92 9.80 -0.85 16.79
N ILE A 93 10.74 0.08 16.77
CA ILE A 93 11.21 0.78 17.96
C ILE A 93 10.53 2.13 18.04
N SER A 94 10.13 2.51 19.26
CA SER A 94 9.78 3.89 19.52
C SER A 94 11.07 4.63 19.84
N VAL A 95 11.52 5.44 18.89
CA VAL A 95 12.65 6.34 19.14
C VAL A 95 12.07 7.60 19.78
N PRO A 96 12.51 8.01 20.98
CA PRO A 96 11.88 9.14 21.69
C PRO A 96 11.88 10.46 20.92
N SER A 97 12.82 10.62 19.98
CA SER A 97 12.91 11.79 19.11
C SER A 97 12.01 11.72 17.87
N TYR A 98 11.38 10.57 17.59
CA TYR A 98 10.55 10.38 16.40
C TYR A 98 9.07 10.38 16.73
N SER A 99 8.29 11.06 15.91
CA SER A 99 6.84 11.14 16.06
C SER A 99 6.14 9.81 15.75
N ASN A 100 6.74 8.97 14.89
CA ASN A 100 6.21 7.70 14.46
C ASN A 100 7.16 6.54 14.81
N PRO A 101 6.63 5.38 15.23
CA PRO A 101 7.42 4.19 15.44
C PRO A 101 7.98 3.65 14.10
N GLN A 102 9.23 3.15 14.13
CA GLN A 102 9.91 2.64 12.96
C GLN A 102 10.06 1.12 13.03
N THR A 103 9.78 0.44 11.94
CA THR A 103 9.96 -1.00 11.83
C THR A 103 11.40 -1.32 11.52
N VAL A 104 12.09 -1.99 12.43
CA VAL A 104 13.50 -2.39 12.26
C VAL A 104 13.66 -3.86 11.91
N GLU A 105 12.60 -4.64 12.03
CA GLU A 105 12.60 -6.09 11.76
C GLU A 105 11.43 -6.42 10.83
N SER A 106 11.75 -6.96 9.66
CA SER A 106 10.76 -7.34 8.65
C SER A 106 11.02 -8.77 8.20
N TYR A 107 10.01 -9.42 7.67
CA TYR A 107 10.08 -10.83 7.27
C TYR A 107 9.60 -11.02 5.84
N ASP A 108 10.27 -11.90 5.13
CA ASP A 108 9.74 -12.64 4.00
C ASP A 108 9.04 -13.88 4.57
N MET A 109 7.74 -13.93 4.45
CA MET A 109 6.95 -15.01 5.03
C MET A 109 5.81 -15.44 4.11
N ASP A 110 5.37 -16.67 4.26
CA ASP A 110 4.23 -17.17 3.52
C ASP A 110 2.89 -16.98 4.26
N TYR A 111 1.83 -17.41 3.58
CA TYR A 111 0.47 -17.38 4.10
C TYR A 111 0.27 -18.22 5.37
N PHE A 112 1.09 -19.26 5.58
CA PHE A 112 1.07 -20.09 6.80
C PHE A 112 1.84 -19.44 7.96
N GLY A 113 2.49 -18.31 7.73
CA GLY A 113 3.29 -17.61 8.74
C GLY A 113 4.69 -18.21 8.90
N ARG A 114 5.14 -19.03 7.95
CA ARG A 114 6.53 -19.51 7.91
C ARG A 114 7.42 -18.38 7.45
N VAL A 115 8.46 -18.11 8.22
CA VAL A 115 9.45 -17.07 7.92
C VAL A 115 10.60 -17.69 7.16
N PHE A 116 10.88 -17.15 5.97
CA PHE A 116 11.97 -17.59 5.10
C PHE A 116 13.20 -16.71 5.26
N ARG A 117 12.98 -15.41 5.48
CA ARG A 117 14.05 -14.42 5.69
C ARG A 117 13.63 -13.39 6.73
N THR A 118 14.63 -12.92 7.48
CA THR A 118 14.47 -11.78 8.39
C THR A 118 15.40 -10.67 7.95
N TYR A 119 14.83 -9.50 7.71
CA TYR A 119 15.57 -8.29 7.34
C TYR A 119 15.66 -7.39 8.56
N LEU A 120 16.89 -7.00 8.92
CA LEU A 120 17.15 -6.03 9.97
C LEU A 120 17.61 -4.72 9.33
N THR A 121 16.79 -3.69 9.41
CA THR A 121 17.09 -2.37 8.85
C THR A 121 17.37 -1.38 9.97
N GLU A 122 18.61 -0.94 10.10
CA GLU A 122 19.04 -0.03 11.17
C GLU A 122 18.18 1.22 11.26
N LYS A 123 17.87 1.81 10.11
CA LYS A 123 17.06 3.03 10.00
C LYS A 123 15.56 2.76 9.95
N GLY A 124 15.16 1.50 10.01
CA GLY A 124 13.78 1.07 9.92
C GLY A 124 13.17 1.21 8.54
N VAL A 125 12.01 0.58 8.37
CA VAL A 125 11.16 0.69 7.18
C VAL A 125 9.73 1.02 7.58
N HIS A 126 8.97 1.61 6.64
CA HIS A 126 7.62 2.07 6.95
C HIS A 126 6.72 2.17 5.70
N HIS A 127 5.42 2.23 5.93
CA HIS A 127 4.31 2.59 5.06
C HIS A 127 4.10 1.74 3.81
N THR A 128 5.15 1.32 3.11
CA THR A 128 5.03 0.63 1.82
C THR A 128 6.10 -0.43 1.66
N ALA A 129 5.77 -1.51 0.98
CA ALA A 129 6.71 -2.45 0.42
C ALA A 129 6.13 -2.92 -0.92
N GLU A 130 6.79 -2.53 -1.99
CA GLU A 130 6.39 -2.86 -3.36
C GLU A 130 7.48 -3.72 -4.00
N GLU A 131 7.07 -4.83 -4.58
CA GLU A 131 7.99 -5.71 -5.28
C GLU A 131 8.34 -5.11 -6.64
N LYS A 132 9.63 -5.02 -6.89
CA LYS A 132 10.18 -4.62 -8.18
C LYS A 132 10.35 -5.84 -9.09
N ALA A 133 10.32 -5.64 -10.40
CA ALA A 133 10.70 -6.69 -11.35
C ALA A 133 12.09 -7.25 -10.97
N GLY A 134 12.19 -8.58 -10.83
CA GLY A 134 13.38 -9.25 -10.31
C GLY A 134 13.32 -9.58 -8.81
N GLY A 135 12.26 -9.21 -8.11
CA GLY A 135 11.95 -9.64 -6.74
C GLY A 135 12.45 -8.72 -5.63
N ASN A 136 13.25 -7.68 -5.93
CA ASN A 136 13.69 -6.71 -4.92
C ASN A 136 12.51 -5.93 -4.32
N ILE A 137 12.68 -5.46 -3.09
CA ILE A 137 11.64 -4.75 -2.34
C ILE A 137 11.95 -3.26 -2.25
N LEU A 138 11.09 -2.44 -2.82
CA LEU A 138 11.13 -0.99 -2.67
C LEU A 138 10.29 -0.58 -1.47
N THR A 139 10.86 0.15 -0.51
CA THR A 139 10.18 0.52 0.74
C THR A 139 10.56 1.91 1.23
N GLY A 140 9.68 2.52 2.02
CA GLY A 140 10.00 3.76 2.73
C GLY A 140 10.96 3.51 3.90
N SER A 141 11.85 4.46 4.14
CA SER A 141 12.85 4.43 5.23
C SER A 141 13.14 5.85 5.74
N ASN A 142 14.18 6.00 6.55
CA ASN A 142 14.55 7.24 7.23
C ASN A 142 16.01 7.62 6.93
N SER A 143 16.30 8.91 6.87
CA SER A 143 17.68 9.38 6.80
C SER A 143 18.42 9.23 8.12
N MET A 144 17.70 9.20 9.25
CA MET A 144 18.22 9.13 10.62
C MET A 144 19.06 10.36 11.06
N LEU A 145 18.99 11.44 10.32
CA LEU A 145 19.63 12.69 10.75
C LEU A 145 18.72 13.42 11.72
N GLU A 146 17.91 14.33 11.24
CA GLU A 146 16.91 15.04 12.04
C GLU A 146 15.48 14.78 11.57
N HIS A 147 15.35 13.91 10.53
CA HIS A 147 14.10 13.69 9.82
C HIS A 147 13.70 12.22 9.79
N THR A 148 12.40 12.00 9.65
CA THR A 148 11.79 10.66 9.54
C THR A 148 10.93 10.59 8.29
N GLU A 149 10.75 9.35 7.79
CA GLU A 149 9.86 9.06 6.65
C GLU A 149 10.22 9.89 5.40
N ASP A 150 11.52 10.08 5.19
CA ASP A 150 12.11 10.96 4.19
C ASP A 150 13.00 10.23 3.17
N CYS A 151 13.07 8.91 3.23
CA CYS A 151 13.86 8.10 2.33
C CYS A 151 13.02 7.01 1.64
N VAL A 152 13.51 6.59 0.47
CA VAL A 152 13.11 5.35 -0.20
C VAL A 152 14.35 4.49 -0.37
N ILE A 153 14.24 3.21 -0.06
CA ILE A 153 15.32 2.23 -0.24
C ILE A 153 14.83 1.03 -1.06
N GLU A 154 15.74 0.39 -1.78
CA GLU A 154 15.53 -0.90 -2.41
C GLU A 154 16.38 -1.95 -1.70
N ILE A 155 15.74 -3.00 -1.23
CA ILE A 155 16.36 -4.14 -0.58
C ILE A 155 16.43 -5.28 -1.58
N ASP A 156 17.62 -5.78 -1.85
CA ASP A 156 17.79 -7.05 -2.56
C ASP A 156 17.17 -8.17 -1.71
N ARG A 157 16.13 -8.81 -2.23
CA ARG A 157 15.35 -9.78 -1.47
C ARG A 157 16.14 -11.03 -1.13
N GLN A 158 17.17 -11.38 -1.90
CA GLN A 158 17.99 -12.57 -1.71
C GLN A 158 19.10 -12.34 -0.69
N THR A 159 19.84 -11.24 -0.86
CA THR A 159 20.97 -10.89 0.03
C THR A 159 20.55 -10.00 1.18
N GLY A 160 19.44 -9.21 0.93
CA GLY A 160 18.90 -8.22 1.80
C GLY A 160 19.75 -6.96 1.92
N GLU A 161 20.77 -6.79 1.09
CA GLU A 161 21.52 -5.56 0.98
C GLU A 161 20.65 -4.42 0.43
N ILE A 162 20.96 -3.19 0.87
CA ILE A 162 20.36 -1.99 0.26
C ILE A 162 21.13 -1.70 -1.02
N VAL A 163 20.50 -1.97 -2.17
CA VAL A 163 21.12 -1.82 -3.49
C VAL A 163 20.82 -0.48 -4.15
N TRP A 164 19.82 0.25 -3.66
CA TRP A 164 19.47 1.59 -4.10
C TRP A 164 18.82 2.38 -2.97
N GLN A 165 19.06 3.69 -2.95
CA GLN A 165 18.40 4.58 -1.99
C GLN A 165 18.27 5.99 -2.55
N LEU A 166 17.26 6.72 -2.08
CA LEU A 166 17.03 8.13 -2.35
C LEU A 166 16.56 8.83 -1.09
N ASN A 167 17.28 9.84 -0.65
CA ASN A 167 16.84 10.77 0.38
C ASN A 167 16.08 11.94 -0.29
N MET A 168 14.90 12.27 0.20
CA MET A 168 14.11 13.39 -0.35
C MET A 168 14.83 14.73 -0.22
N ALA A 169 15.77 14.87 0.71
CA ALA A 169 16.64 16.04 0.84
C ALA A 169 17.60 16.23 -0.36
N GLU A 170 17.81 15.19 -1.17
CA GLU A 170 18.57 15.31 -2.44
C GLU A 170 17.76 16.02 -3.54
N ILE A 171 16.42 16.04 -3.39
CA ILE A 171 15.49 16.67 -4.34
C ILE A 171 15.00 18.02 -3.82
N PHE A 172 14.68 18.12 -2.52
CA PHE A 172 14.07 19.30 -1.90
C PHE A 172 15.08 20.00 -0.99
N ASP A 173 15.20 21.30 -1.14
CA ASP A 173 16.09 22.10 -0.30
C ASP A 173 15.59 22.25 1.15
N GLU A 174 16.43 22.82 2.01
CA GLU A 174 16.18 22.98 3.45
C GLU A 174 14.89 23.74 3.78
N THR A 175 14.38 24.58 2.86
CA THR A 175 13.16 25.34 3.11
C THR A 175 11.92 24.46 3.26
N TYR A 176 11.97 23.22 2.76
CA TYR A 176 10.91 22.23 2.94
C TYR A 176 11.10 21.38 4.21
N GLN A 177 12.31 21.32 4.74
CA GLN A 177 12.70 20.44 5.85
C GLN A 177 12.48 21.09 7.22
N ASN A 178 11.36 21.76 7.40
CA ASN A 178 11.07 22.59 8.57
C ASN A 178 10.51 21.87 9.79
N MET A 179 10.41 20.55 9.73
CA MET A 179 9.96 19.67 10.80
C MET A 179 10.52 18.27 10.65
N MET A 180 10.54 17.48 11.72
CA MET A 180 11.06 16.12 11.73
C MET A 180 10.42 15.23 10.65
N ASP A 181 9.10 15.20 10.55
CA ASP A 181 8.31 14.46 9.55
C ASP A 181 7.84 15.43 8.45
N TRP A 182 8.79 15.96 7.67
CA TRP A 182 8.51 17.06 6.75
C TRP A 182 7.84 16.62 5.44
N CYS A 183 8.23 15.49 4.87
CA CYS A 183 7.67 15.02 3.59
C CYS A 183 6.72 13.82 3.75
N HIS A 184 7.02 12.89 4.66
CA HIS A 184 6.18 11.73 4.95
C HIS A 184 5.94 10.85 3.73
N VAL A 185 7.01 10.16 3.29
CA VAL A 185 6.91 9.15 2.22
C VAL A 185 5.93 8.05 2.66
N ASN A 186 4.85 7.84 1.92
CA ASN A 186 3.86 6.82 2.28
C ASN A 186 3.51 5.81 1.17
N SER A 187 4.02 6.02 -0.04
CA SER A 187 4.13 4.99 -1.07
C SER A 187 5.30 5.30 -2.00
N ALA A 188 5.91 4.24 -2.53
CA ALA A 188 6.93 4.29 -3.55
C ALA A 188 6.79 3.04 -4.43
N ALA A 189 6.68 3.19 -5.73
CA ALA A 189 6.53 2.10 -6.68
C ALA A 189 7.42 2.33 -7.91
N TYR A 190 8.10 1.29 -8.35
CA TYR A 190 8.98 1.31 -9.52
C TYR A 190 8.27 0.83 -10.76
N TYR A 191 8.59 1.45 -11.90
CA TYR A 191 8.04 1.10 -13.21
C TYR A 191 9.15 0.82 -14.20
N GLU A 192 9.25 -0.46 -14.62
CA GLU A 192 10.31 -0.95 -15.51
C GLU A 192 10.27 -0.30 -16.88
N LYS A 193 9.08 0.00 -17.41
CA LYS A 193 8.85 0.51 -18.76
C LYS A 193 9.68 1.75 -19.09
N ASP A 194 9.83 2.66 -18.11
CA ASP A 194 10.53 3.94 -18.28
C ASP A 194 11.53 4.23 -17.15
N ARG A 195 11.79 3.21 -16.33
CA ARG A 195 12.75 3.24 -15.20
C ARG A 195 12.52 4.41 -14.27
N THR A 196 11.27 4.57 -13.83
CA THR A 196 10.87 5.62 -12.91
C THR A 196 10.37 5.07 -11.59
N ILE A 197 10.40 5.92 -10.56
CA ILE A 197 9.74 5.68 -9.28
C ILE A 197 8.70 6.77 -9.06
N LEU A 198 7.46 6.34 -8.77
CA LEU A 198 6.40 7.21 -8.31
C LEU A 198 6.40 7.22 -6.78
N ILE A 199 6.50 8.39 -6.16
CA ILE A 199 6.60 8.55 -4.71
C ILE A 199 5.51 9.50 -4.22
N SER A 200 4.74 9.08 -3.22
CA SER A 200 3.75 9.92 -2.56
C SER A 200 4.32 10.55 -1.29
N LEU A 201 4.32 11.88 -1.25
CA LEU A 201 4.82 12.72 -0.16
C LEU A 201 3.65 13.42 0.54
N ARG A 202 3.14 12.80 1.59
CA ARG A 202 1.90 13.20 2.25
C ARG A 202 1.94 14.63 2.79
N ASN A 203 3.01 14.99 3.50
CA ASN A 203 3.06 16.25 4.25
C ASN A 203 3.39 17.47 3.38
N VAL A 204 3.87 17.25 2.15
CA VAL A 204 4.05 18.30 1.14
C VAL A 204 2.95 18.31 0.08
N HIS A 205 1.92 17.45 0.24
CA HIS A 205 0.77 17.35 -0.67
C HIS A 205 1.18 17.08 -2.14
N ALA A 206 2.16 16.22 -2.34
CA ALA A 206 2.69 15.96 -3.66
C ALA A 206 2.84 14.47 -3.96
N VAL A 207 2.62 14.12 -5.22
CA VAL A 207 3.13 12.89 -5.82
C VAL A 207 4.23 13.30 -6.79
N ILE A 208 5.40 12.67 -6.68
CA ILE A 208 6.55 12.96 -7.54
C ILE A 208 6.92 11.75 -8.37
N CYS A 209 7.43 12.00 -9.56
CA CYS A 209 8.08 11.01 -10.40
C CYS A 209 9.57 11.29 -10.46
N VAL A 210 10.36 10.28 -10.19
CA VAL A 210 11.83 10.35 -10.16
C VAL A 210 12.40 9.32 -11.12
N ASP A 211 13.40 9.70 -11.87
CA ASP A 211 14.18 8.78 -12.69
C ASP A 211 15.03 7.87 -11.79
N TYR A 212 14.92 6.57 -11.95
CA TYR A 212 15.56 5.59 -11.07
C TYR A 212 17.09 5.64 -11.15
N ASP A 213 17.65 5.76 -12.37
CA ASP A 213 19.09 5.67 -12.58
C ASP A 213 19.82 6.94 -12.15
N THR A 214 19.24 8.09 -12.52
CA THR A 214 19.85 9.40 -12.26
C THR A 214 19.40 10.03 -10.95
N LYS A 215 18.35 9.51 -10.33
CA LYS A 215 17.67 10.07 -9.14
C LYS A 215 17.14 11.49 -9.34
N LYS A 216 16.98 11.92 -10.59
CA LYS A 216 16.48 13.25 -10.90
C LYS A 216 14.96 13.31 -10.90
N LEU A 217 14.44 14.40 -10.34
CA LEU A 217 13.02 14.70 -10.37
C LEU A 217 12.56 14.94 -11.82
N ARG A 218 11.51 14.25 -12.27
CA ARG A 218 10.89 14.43 -13.59
C ARG A 218 9.74 15.41 -13.52
N TRP A 219 8.81 15.20 -12.59
CA TRP A 219 7.64 16.05 -12.40
C TRP A 219 7.04 15.94 -10.99
N ILE A 220 6.19 16.90 -10.66
CA ILE A 220 5.42 16.99 -9.41
C ILE A 220 3.93 17.16 -9.76
N LEU A 221 3.09 16.26 -9.25
CA LEU A 221 1.64 16.43 -9.17
C LEU A 221 1.30 17.01 -7.80
N SER A 222 0.89 18.29 -7.78
CA SER A 222 0.48 19.02 -6.58
C SER A 222 -0.25 20.30 -6.96
N ASP A 223 -1.03 20.87 -6.03
CA ASP A 223 -1.61 22.19 -6.23
C ASP A 223 -0.50 23.24 -6.39
N PRO A 224 -0.42 23.94 -7.52
CA PRO A 224 0.63 24.92 -7.80
C PRO A 224 0.80 25.99 -6.71
N LYS A 225 -0.28 26.34 -6.00
CA LYS A 225 -0.25 27.34 -4.92
C LYS A 225 0.72 27.03 -3.78
N PHE A 226 1.08 25.75 -3.58
CA PHE A 226 2.07 25.37 -2.56
C PHE A 226 3.51 25.64 -3.00
N TRP A 227 3.74 25.88 -4.29
CA TRP A 227 5.04 25.90 -4.92
C TRP A 227 5.40 27.24 -5.54
N GLU A 228 4.50 28.24 -5.45
CA GLU A 228 4.74 29.58 -5.97
C GLU A 228 6.03 30.19 -5.43
N GLY A 229 6.89 30.69 -6.33
CA GLY A 229 8.17 31.29 -5.99
C GLY A 229 9.26 30.34 -5.54
N THR A 230 9.04 29.02 -5.65
CA THR A 230 10.04 28.00 -5.28
C THR A 230 10.81 27.49 -6.50
N LYS A 231 11.98 26.88 -6.25
CA LYS A 231 12.79 26.23 -7.29
C LYS A 231 12.09 25.00 -7.90
N MET A 232 11.01 24.52 -7.28
CA MET A 232 10.26 23.33 -7.73
C MET A 232 9.21 23.67 -8.80
N THR A 233 8.86 24.93 -8.96
CA THR A 233 7.84 25.40 -9.94
C THR A 233 8.04 24.83 -11.36
N PRO A 234 9.28 24.71 -11.92
CA PRO A 234 9.48 24.16 -13.26
C PRO A 234 9.14 22.66 -13.41
N TYR A 235 9.00 21.95 -12.30
CA TYR A 235 8.68 20.53 -12.28
C TYR A 235 7.17 20.28 -12.11
N LEU A 236 6.37 21.28 -11.82
CA LEU A 236 4.93 21.12 -11.62
C LEU A 236 4.24 20.78 -12.93
N LEU A 237 3.40 19.74 -12.87
CA LEU A 237 2.43 19.47 -13.94
C LEU A 237 1.40 20.58 -14.00
N GLN A 238 1.18 21.10 -15.22
CA GLN A 238 0.21 22.16 -15.46
C GLN A 238 -1.19 21.58 -15.64
N PRO A 239 -2.23 22.17 -15.03
CA PRO A 239 -3.58 21.64 -15.14
C PRO A 239 -4.15 21.79 -16.56
N GLU A 240 -4.73 20.72 -17.10
CA GLU A 240 -5.63 20.75 -18.25
C GLU A 240 -7.06 20.55 -17.75
N GLY A 241 -7.89 21.59 -17.88
CA GLY A 241 -9.27 21.61 -17.38
C GLY A 241 -9.39 21.81 -15.86
N ASP A 242 -10.48 21.33 -15.29
CA ASP A 242 -10.77 21.46 -13.84
C ASP A 242 -10.12 20.31 -13.06
N VAL A 243 -8.86 20.46 -12.73
CA VAL A 243 -8.12 19.49 -11.91
C VAL A 243 -8.51 19.63 -10.44
N LYS A 244 -8.93 18.53 -9.82
CA LYS A 244 -9.15 18.44 -8.37
C LYS A 244 -7.88 17.90 -7.74
N TRP A 245 -7.14 18.76 -7.06
CA TRP A 245 -5.87 18.41 -6.41
C TRP A 245 -6.07 17.52 -5.20
N CYS A 246 -5.08 16.67 -4.91
CA CYS A 246 -5.07 15.82 -3.74
C CYS A 246 -4.33 16.47 -2.57
N TYR A 247 -4.81 16.19 -1.35
CA TYR A 247 -4.24 16.74 -0.11
C TYR A 247 -4.02 15.65 0.92
N GLN A 248 -2.80 15.58 1.45
CA GLN A 248 -2.36 14.54 2.39
C GLN A 248 -2.69 13.13 1.92
N GLN A 249 -2.49 12.89 0.64
CA GLN A 249 -2.80 11.67 -0.08
C GLN A 249 -1.99 10.48 0.42
N HIS A 250 -2.50 9.28 0.14
CA HIS A 250 -1.82 8.01 0.35
C HIS A 250 -1.81 7.19 -0.95
N ALA A 251 -0.87 6.24 -1.02
CA ALA A 251 -0.87 5.17 -2.02
C ALA A 251 -1.11 5.64 -3.45
N ALA A 252 -0.10 6.26 -4.05
CA ALA A 252 -0.10 6.64 -5.47
C ALA A 252 0.59 5.55 -6.31
N PHE A 253 -0.08 5.10 -7.38
CA PHE A 253 0.42 4.07 -8.30
C PHE A 253 0.10 4.41 -9.74
N GLU A 254 0.97 4.01 -10.67
CA GLU A 254 0.66 4.02 -12.10
C GLU A 254 -0.21 2.79 -12.44
N ILE A 255 -1.14 2.96 -13.34
CA ILE A 255 -1.96 1.88 -13.87
C ILE A 255 -1.80 1.79 -15.40
N ALA A 256 -1.94 0.59 -15.94
CA ALA A 256 -1.87 0.38 -17.37
C ALA A 256 -2.93 1.19 -18.10
N LEU A 257 -2.53 1.85 -19.18
CA LEU A 257 -3.44 2.51 -20.11
C LEU A 257 -3.96 1.49 -21.14
N PRO A 258 -5.17 1.70 -21.68
CA PRO A 258 -5.68 0.89 -22.78
C PRO A 258 -4.80 0.96 -24.04
N ASP A 259 -4.16 2.09 -24.26
CA ASP A 259 -3.19 2.33 -25.33
C ASP A 259 -1.85 2.73 -24.71
N GLU A 260 -0.89 1.84 -24.79
CA GLU A 260 0.48 2.05 -24.32
C GLU A 260 1.45 2.48 -25.43
N SER A 261 0.96 2.86 -26.60
CA SER A 261 1.80 3.26 -27.74
C SER A 261 2.61 4.54 -27.47
N ASN A 262 2.10 5.41 -26.60
CA ASN A 262 2.81 6.62 -26.19
C ASN A 262 3.36 6.50 -24.75
N PRO A 263 4.67 6.24 -24.58
CA PRO A 263 5.28 6.09 -23.26
C PRO A 263 5.30 7.38 -22.42
N GLN A 264 5.05 8.54 -23.05
CA GLN A 264 4.96 9.82 -22.35
C GLN A 264 3.60 10.05 -21.70
N LYS A 265 2.60 9.21 -22.00
CA LYS A 265 1.29 9.27 -21.37
C LYS A 265 1.18 8.23 -20.28
N LYS A 266 0.74 8.68 -19.13
CA LYS A 266 0.57 7.85 -17.93
C LYS A 266 -0.81 8.08 -17.33
N ARG A 267 -1.32 7.08 -16.67
CA ARG A 267 -2.44 7.24 -15.74
C ARG A 267 -2.01 6.77 -14.36
N ILE A 268 -2.27 7.60 -13.37
CA ILE A 268 -2.01 7.24 -11.98
C ILE A 268 -3.31 7.21 -11.18
N ILE A 269 -3.36 6.29 -10.21
CA ILE A 269 -4.39 6.23 -9.18
C ILE A 269 -3.81 6.77 -7.89
N VAL A 270 -4.56 7.63 -7.21
CA VAL A 270 -4.14 8.26 -5.94
C VAL A 270 -5.30 8.15 -4.94
N TYR A 271 -5.02 7.69 -3.74
CA TYR A 271 -5.97 7.85 -2.65
C TYR A 271 -5.83 9.24 -2.03
N ASP A 272 -6.77 10.12 -2.33
CA ASP A 272 -6.83 11.46 -1.80
C ASP A 272 -7.61 11.51 -0.48
N ASN A 273 -6.91 11.55 0.66
CA ASN A 273 -7.55 11.73 1.95
C ASN A 273 -8.27 13.09 2.03
N HIS A 274 -7.88 14.00 1.18
CA HIS A 274 -8.41 15.36 1.11
C HIS A 274 -8.38 16.07 2.48
N TRP A 275 -7.30 15.80 3.26
CA TRP A 275 -7.16 16.25 4.65
C TRP A 275 -6.18 17.42 4.75
N ALA A 276 -6.71 18.63 4.77
CA ALA A 276 -5.92 19.84 4.61
C ALA A 276 -5.49 20.51 5.92
N LYS A 277 -4.87 19.76 6.85
CA LYS A 277 -4.43 20.32 8.16
C LYS A 277 -3.03 20.92 8.17
N ARG A 278 -2.22 20.71 7.14
CA ARG A 278 -0.83 21.20 7.07
C ARG A 278 -0.64 22.19 5.91
N ARG A 279 0.38 23.04 5.97
CA ARG A 279 0.85 23.94 4.91
C ARG A 279 -0.20 24.87 4.29
N LYS A 280 -0.81 25.78 5.06
CA LYS A 280 -1.77 26.77 4.52
C LYS A 280 -3.04 26.17 3.87
N ALA A 281 -3.17 24.85 3.84
CA ALA A 281 -4.28 24.17 3.18
C ALA A 281 -5.62 24.27 3.94
N LYS A 282 -5.63 24.72 5.18
CA LYS A 282 -6.86 24.89 5.99
C LYS A 282 -7.96 25.69 5.33
N SER A 283 -7.60 26.60 4.43
CA SER A 283 -8.55 27.46 3.72
C SER A 283 -9.15 26.82 2.46
N PHE A 284 -8.58 25.71 2.00
CA PHE A 284 -8.97 25.09 0.73
C PHE A 284 -9.85 23.84 0.89
N ASP A 285 -9.80 23.19 2.06
CA ASP A 285 -10.54 21.96 2.29
C ASP A 285 -11.89 22.20 2.97
N LYS A 286 -12.90 22.38 2.17
CA LYS A 286 -14.30 22.37 2.60
C LYS A 286 -15.01 21.07 2.17
N ASP A 287 -14.35 20.21 1.40
CA ASP A 287 -14.93 18.97 0.88
C ASP A 287 -15.03 17.93 2.02
N PRO A 288 -16.23 17.42 2.32
CA PRO A 288 -16.45 16.46 3.41
C PRO A 288 -16.04 15.03 3.05
N LEU A 289 -15.54 14.77 1.83
CA LEU A 289 -15.27 13.45 1.31
C LEU A 289 -13.76 13.21 1.11
N SER A 290 -13.40 11.95 0.98
CA SER A 290 -12.11 11.46 0.45
C SER A 290 -12.34 10.72 -0.86
N TYR A 291 -11.29 10.55 -1.67
CA TYR A 291 -11.47 10.05 -3.03
C TYR A 291 -10.39 9.06 -3.45
N VAL A 292 -10.78 8.14 -4.29
CA VAL A 292 -9.85 7.46 -5.20
C VAL A 292 -9.89 8.23 -6.51
N SER A 293 -8.79 8.90 -6.85
CA SER A 293 -8.69 9.81 -8.01
C SER A 293 -7.77 9.22 -9.07
N PHE A 294 -8.17 9.35 -10.32
CA PHE A 294 -7.38 8.97 -11.49
C PHE A 294 -6.94 10.22 -12.22
N TYR A 295 -5.65 10.34 -12.47
CA TYR A 295 -5.08 11.48 -13.20
C TYR A 295 -4.39 10.97 -14.46
N ASP A 296 -4.67 11.63 -15.59
CA ASP A 296 -3.94 11.47 -16.84
C ASP A 296 -2.81 12.49 -16.90
N ILE A 297 -1.60 12.02 -17.17
CA ILE A 297 -0.38 12.81 -17.23
C ILE A 297 0.19 12.70 -18.64
N ASP A 298 0.56 13.85 -19.20
CA ASP A 298 1.34 13.96 -20.43
C ASP A 298 2.72 14.52 -20.03
N GLU A 299 3.73 13.64 -19.98
CA GLU A 299 5.09 14.01 -19.56
C GLU A 299 5.80 14.92 -20.57
N GLU A 300 5.47 14.79 -21.87
CA GLU A 300 6.02 15.65 -22.92
C GLU A 300 5.55 17.09 -22.77
N LYS A 301 4.26 17.28 -22.56
CA LYS A 301 3.66 18.60 -22.35
C LYS A 301 3.78 19.10 -20.91
N LYS A 302 4.14 18.22 -19.98
CA LYS A 302 4.11 18.46 -18.53
C LYS A 302 2.74 18.89 -18.04
N THR A 303 1.69 18.20 -18.47
CA THR A 303 0.31 18.52 -18.09
C THR A 303 -0.35 17.37 -17.33
N VAL A 304 -1.41 17.71 -16.61
CA VAL A 304 -2.24 16.76 -15.89
C VAL A 304 -3.72 17.13 -16.04
N SER A 305 -4.56 16.13 -16.22
CA SER A 305 -6.01 16.25 -16.17
C SER A 305 -6.61 15.24 -15.18
N LEU A 306 -7.75 15.59 -14.61
CA LEU A 306 -8.53 14.68 -13.81
C LEU A 306 -9.33 13.76 -14.73
N HIS A 307 -9.05 12.45 -14.69
CA HIS A 307 -9.78 11.47 -15.49
C HIS A 307 -11.09 11.05 -14.83
N LYS A 308 -11.02 10.60 -13.55
CA LYS A 308 -12.18 10.10 -12.80
C LYS A 308 -11.93 10.16 -11.29
N ARG A 309 -13.00 10.26 -10.50
CA ARG A 309 -12.95 10.19 -9.02
C ARG A 309 -14.07 9.31 -8.48
N PHE A 310 -13.76 8.57 -7.42
CA PHE A 310 -14.72 7.77 -6.65
C PHE A 310 -14.73 8.25 -5.21
N ALA A 311 -15.85 8.82 -4.79
CA ALA A 311 -15.99 9.42 -3.47
C ALA A 311 -16.22 8.36 -2.38
N GLY A 312 -15.70 8.62 -1.19
CA GLY A 312 -15.99 7.83 0.01
C GLY A 312 -16.00 8.70 1.25
N PRO A 313 -16.32 8.15 2.42
CA PRO A 313 -16.31 8.90 3.67
C PRO A 313 -14.95 9.53 3.94
N LYS A 314 -14.97 10.70 4.59
CA LYS A 314 -13.77 11.46 4.93
C LYS A 314 -12.79 10.63 5.77
N THR A 315 -11.56 10.53 5.33
CA THR A 315 -10.46 9.88 6.04
C THR A 315 -9.40 10.88 6.47
N ARG A 316 -8.75 10.62 7.60
CA ARG A 316 -7.64 11.47 8.09
C ARG A 316 -6.29 11.00 7.59
N ILE A 317 -6.09 9.69 7.62
CA ILE A 317 -4.82 9.01 7.36
C ILE A 317 -5.09 7.60 6.86
N ARG A 318 -4.04 6.91 6.34
CA ARG A 318 -4.13 5.54 5.87
C ARG A 318 -5.00 5.43 4.63
N ALA A 319 -5.22 4.24 4.17
CA ALA A 319 -6.03 3.94 3.00
C ALA A 319 -5.23 3.71 1.72
N ASN A 320 -5.90 3.12 0.74
CA ASN A 320 -5.39 2.94 -0.61
C ASN A 320 -6.55 2.80 -1.60
N GLY A 321 -6.28 3.11 -2.86
CA GLY A 321 -7.15 2.84 -3.99
C GLY A 321 -6.56 1.75 -4.86
N ILE A 322 -7.38 0.83 -5.36
CA ILE A 322 -6.96 -0.24 -6.26
C ILE A 322 -7.88 -0.28 -7.47
N TYR A 323 -7.30 -0.36 -8.66
CA TYR A 323 -8.02 -0.59 -9.89
C TYR A 323 -7.76 -2.00 -10.41
N VAL A 324 -8.83 -2.69 -10.78
CA VAL A 324 -8.82 -4.05 -11.36
C VAL A 324 -9.29 -3.95 -12.80
N PRO A 325 -8.37 -3.80 -13.76
CA PRO A 325 -8.72 -3.42 -15.13
C PRO A 325 -9.55 -4.46 -15.87
N ASP A 326 -9.23 -5.74 -15.76
CA ASP A 326 -9.93 -6.87 -16.41
C ASP A 326 -11.37 -7.03 -15.91
N LYS A 327 -11.65 -6.61 -14.68
CA LYS A 327 -12.98 -6.63 -14.06
C LYS A 327 -13.70 -5.29 -14.14
N LYS A 328 -13.00 -4.21 -14.53
CA LYS A 328 -13.49 -2.83 -14.47
C LYS A 328 -14.05 -2.46 -13.09
N ARG A 329 -13.27 -2.73 -12.04
CA ARG A 329 -13.61 -2.44 -10.65
C ARG A 329 -12.62 -1.50 -10.03
N VAL A 330 -13.13 -0.64 -9.13
CA VAL A 330 -12.31 0.22 -8.27
C VAL A 330 -12.63 -0.08 -6.83
N TYR A 331 -11.59 -0.34 -6.05
CA TYR A 331 -11.70 -0.42 -4.60
C TYR A 331 -11.25 0.88 -3.95
N ASN A 332 -12.11 1.42 -3.11
CA ASN A 332 -11.80 2.51 -2.20
C ASN A 332 -11.66 1.92 -0.79
N MET A 333 -10.43 1.78 -0.32
CA MET A 333 -10.06 1.17 0.95
C MET A 333 -9.84 2.26 2.00
N ALA A 334 -10.92 2.81 2.53
CA ALA A 334 -10.93 3.94 3.48
C ALA A 334 -10.53 3.50 4.89
N GLY A 335 -9.23 3.40 5.18
CA GLY A 335 -8.70 2.73 6.38
C GLY A 335 -8.93 3.43 7.71
N SER A 336 -9.15 4.75 7.74
CA SER A 336 -9.36 5.51 8.99
C SER A 336 -10.26 6.71 8.75
N TYR A 337 -11.53 6.56 9.06
CA TYR A 337 -12.51 7.64 8.99
C TYR A 337 -12.15 8.83 9.88
N ALA A 338 -12.52 10.01 9.44
CA ALA A 338 -12.36 11.24 10.24
C ALA A 338 -13.26 11.20 11.48
N GLU A 339 -14.47 10.76 11.30
CA GLU A 339 -15.44 10.43 12.34
C GLU A 339 -16.01 9.04 12.04
N PRO A 340 -16.33 8.23 13.04
CA PRO A 340 -16.96 6.93 12.82
C PRO A 340 -18.26 7.06 12.01
N VAL A 341 -18.46 6.14 11.06
CA VAL A 341 -19.68 6.03 10.27
C VAL A 341 -20.39 4.74 10.69
N ASP A 342 -21.60 4.84 11.26
CA ASP A 342 -22.37 3.72 11.82
C ASP A 342 -21.57 2.89 12.84
N GLY A 343 -20.66 3.54 13.56
CA GLY A 343 -19.76 2.91 14.51
C GLY A 343 -18.55 2.21 13.89
N ASP A 344 -18.36 2.24 12.58
CA ASP A 344 -17.16 1.76 11.88
C ASP A 344 -16.08 2.84 11.84
N GLY A 345 -14.84 2.43 12.01
CA GLY A 345 -13.67 3.33 11.97
C GLY A 345 -12.99 3.36 10.60
N GLY A 346 -13.42 2.53 9.67
CA GLY A 346 -12.99 2.46 8.28
C GLY A 346 -13.99 1.71 7.43
N GLY A 347 -13.78 1.67 6.12
CA GLY A 347 -14.66 0.95 5.20
C GLY A 347 -13.99 0.60 3.88
N ILE A 348 -14.60 -0.33 3.20
CA ILE A 348 -14.15 -0.85 1.91
C ILE A 348 -15.32 -0.76 0.96
N PHE A 349 -15.10 -0.12 -0.18
CA PHE A 349 -16.11 0.08 -1.21
C PHE A 349 -15.59 -0.47 -2.53
N GLU A 350 -16.39 -1.31 -3.18
CA GLU A 350 -16.17 -1.74 -4.55
C GLU A 350 -17.09 -0.95 -5.47
N TYR A 351 -16.52 -0.29 -6.47
CA TYR A 351 -17.27 0.47 -7.47
C TYR A 351 -17.16 -0.18 -8.83
N ASP A 352 -18.23 -0.09 -9.59
CA ASP A 352 -18.16 -0.24 -11.05
C ASP A 352 -17.39 0.97 -11.62
N TYR A 353 -16.33 0.70 -12.39
CA TYR A 353 -15.47 1.76 -12.91
C TYR A 353 -16.20 2.66 -13.91
N GLU A 354 -17.10 2.10 -14.74
CA GLU A 354 -17.76 2.87 -15.79
C GLU A 354 -18.88 3.74 -15.24
N THR A 355 -19.74 3.16 -14.41
CA THR A 355 -20.95 3.82 -13.89
C THR A 355 -20.70 4.61 -12.63
N GLY A 356 -19.68 4.26 -11.84
CA GLY A 356 -19.44 4.81 -10.51
C GLY A 356 -20.40 4.28 -9.44
N GLU A 357 -21.18 3.26 -9.75
CA GLU A 357 -22.07 2.63 -8.79
C GLU A 357 -21.27 1.88 -7.72
N VAL A 358 -21.68 2.01 -6.44
CA VAL A 358 -21.17 1.18 -5.34
C VAL A 358 -21.80 -0.20 -5.46
N LEU A 359 -20.99 -1.23 -5.67
CA LEU A 359 -21.43 -2.62 -5.81
C LEU A 359 -21.38 -3.35 -4.46
N SER A 360 -20.31 -3.12 -3.70
CA SER A 360 -20.14 -3.71 -2.37
C SER A 360 -19.67 -2.65 -1.38
N GLU A 361 -20.12 -2.77 -0.12
CA GLU A 361 -19.72 -1.91 1.00
C GLU A 361 -19.56 -2.73 2.26
N PHE A 362 -18.38 -2.60 2.88
CA PHE A 362 -18.04 -3.22 4.15
C PHE A 362 -17.57 -2.18 5.15
N GLY A 363 -18.13 -2.18 6.35
CA GLY A 363 -17.62 -1.43 7.48
C GLY A 363 -16.55 -2.22 8.24
N VAL A 364 -15.55 -1.54 8.80
CA VAL A 364 -14.45 -2.17 9.54
C VAL A 364 -14.21 -1.47 10.88
N LYS A 365 -14.33 -2.20 11.98
CA LYS A 365 -14.05 -1.73 13.35
C LYS A 365 -12.69 -2.22 13.83
N PRO A 366 -11.81 -1.38 14.33
CA PRO A 366 -11.82 0.08 14.48
C PRO A 366 -11.16 0.81 13.31
N GLY A 367 -11.17 0.28 12.11
CA GLY A 367 -10.44 0.69 10.93
C GLY A 367 -9.17 -0.13 10.73
N PHE A 368 -8.40 0.19 9.68
CA PHE A 368 -7.23 -0.59 9.24
C PHE A 368 -6.14 0.32 8.68
N PHE A 369 -4.99 -0.26 8.31
CA PHE A 369 -3.92 0.49 7.65
C PHE A 369 -4.13 0.53 6.14
N ARG A 370 -4.15 -0.64 5.49
CA ARG A 370 -4.46 -0.86 4.07
C ARG A 370 -5.30 -2.12 3.91
N ALA A 371 -5.91 -2.29 2.75
CA ALA A 371 -6.58 -3.53 2.39
C ALA A 371 -6.26 -3.88 0.93
N TYR A 372 -6.44 -5.16 0.58
CA TYR A 372 -6.14 -5.70 -0.73
C TYR A 372 -7.21 -6.70 -1.12
N PRO A 373 -7.74 -6.65 -2.35
CA PRO A 373 -8.44 -7.80 -2.93
C PRO A 373 -7.51 -9.01 -2.88
N PHE A 374 -8.00 -10.16 -2.51
CA PHE A 374 -7.14 -11.30 -2.23
C PHE A 374 -7.75 -12.62 -2.70
N GLU A 375 -7.00 -13.35 -3.52
CA GLU A 375 -7.27 -14.74 -3.87
C GLU A 375 -6.06 -15.57 -3.44
N PRO A 376 -6.24 -16.50 -2.49
CA PRO A 376 -5.13 -17.35 -2.08
C PRO A 376 -4.76 -18.30 -3.24
N ASN A 377 -3.53 -18.24 -3.71
CA ASN A 377 -3.03 -19.22 -4.66
C ASN A 377 -2.62 -20.50 -3.91
N VAL A 378 -3.57 -21.41 -3.77
CA VAL A 378 -3.35 -22.67 -3.02
C VAL A 378 -2.38 -23.60 -3.75
N GLN A 379 -2.24 -23.49 -5.07
CA GLN A 379 -1.31 -24.35 -5.84
C GLN A 379 0.14 -23.93 -5.62
N GLU A 380 0.46 -22.65 -5.57
CA GLU A 380 1.82 -22.18 -5.23
C GLU A 380 2.21 -22.52 -3.79
N LEU A 381 1.24 -22.64 -2.89
CA LEU A 381 1.48 -23.05 -1.51
C LEU A 381 1.79 -24.56 -1.37
N ALA A 382 1.52 -25.38 -2.37
CA ALA A 382 1.76 -26.82 -2.36
C ALA A 382 3.18 -27.22 -2.79
N GLU A 383 3.92 -26.34 -3.47
CA GLU A 383 5.32 -26.57 -3.83
C GLU A 383 6.19 -26.57 -2.56
N PRO A 384 7.10 -27.56 -2.40
CA PRO A 384 8.04 -27.54 -1.30
C PRO A 384 9.03 -26.39 -1.49
N MET A 385 8.85 -25.34 -0.71
CA MET A 385 9.73 -24.18 -0.76
C MET A 385 11.09 -24.55 -0.20
N GLN A 386 12.12 -24.33 -1.00
CA GLN A 386 13.51 -24.49 -0.55
C GLN A 386 13.89 -23.26 0.28
N VAL A 387 14.18 -23.49 1.55
CA VAL A 387 14.86 -22.48 2.38
C VAL A 387 16.28 -22.35 1.85
N THR A 388 16.60 -21.23 1.23
CA THR A 388 17.93 -20.99 0.67
C THR A 388 18.71 -20.06 1.58
N GLY A 389 19.61 -20.62 2.37
CA GLY A 389 20.78 -19.95 2.96
C GLY A 389 20.55 -18.98 4.12
N ASP A 390 21.64 -18.70 4.81
CA ASP A 390 21.76 -17.63 5.82
C ASP A 390 22.08 -16.31 5.12
N TYR A 391 21.24 -15.30 5.28
CA TYR A 391 21.45 -14.00 4.69
C TYR A 391 21.74 -12.95 5.76
N GLN A 392 22.74 -12.12 5.53
CA GLN A 392 23.05 -10.98 6.38
C GLN A 392 22.75 -9.67 5.65
N VAL A 393 21.71 -8.98 6.10
CA VAL A 393 21.56 -7.55 5.81
C VAL A 393 21.67 -6.81 7.11
N GLY A 394 22.85 -6.53 7.44
CA GLY A 394 22.99 -6.32 8.86
C GLY A 394 22.67 -7.60 9.53
N GLN A 395 22.21 -8.53 9.67
CA GLN A 395 22.11 -9.88 10.27
C GLN A 395 20.72 -10.51 10.10
N ILE A 396 20.64 -11.66 9.45
CA ILE A 396 19.47 -12.52 9.41
C ILE A 396 19.55 -13.50 10.59
N LYS A 397 18.50 -13.54 11.40
CA LYS A 397 18.33 -14.60 12.40
C LYS A 397 17.46 -15.69 11.81
N GLN A 398 17.93 -16.93 11.87
CA GLN A 398 17.09 -18.10 11.58
C GLN A 398 15.92 -18.18 12.59
N PRO A 399 14.75 -18.74 12.19
CA PRO A 399 13.72 -19.09 13.13
C PRO A 399 14.30 -20.00 14.20
N GLN A 400 14.08 -19.71 15.46
CA GLN A 400 14.31 -20.68 16.51
C GLN A 400 13.25 -21.77 16.38
N GLU A 401 13.67 -23.04 16.33
CA GLU A 401 12.83 -24.23 16.32
C GLU A 401 11.82 -24.24 17.49
#